data_8a486287ad7690a5245cd98f30d7d6ab
#
_entry.id   8a486287ad7690a5245cd98f30d7d6ab
#
_cell.length_a   1.000
_cell.length_b   1.000
_cell.length_c   1.000
_cell.angle_alpha   90.00
_cell.angle_beta   90.00
_cell.angle_gamma   90.00
#
_symmetry.space_group_name_H-M   'P 1'
#
loop_
_entity.id
_entity.type
_entity.pdbx_description
1 polymer ?
#
loop_
_entity_poly.entity_id
_entity_poly.type
_entity_poly.pdbx_seq_one_letter_code
_entity_poly.pdbx_strand_id
1 'polypeptide(L)'
;MTRYLSRRVLLESGAVAWALVALLIVWAYSQSDDFRTGANLSNLSRQLAVLGVIAAAQFIVVISEGVDLSLAANARFSAIITAIVMDGDNSRFVLGLVAGLITGLVIGAINAFIVTRLRVEPFIATLGTGALVTGLALYFASTPIGRSSPLLDEFYGFS
;
A
#
# COMPACT_ATOMS: atom_id res chain seq x y z
N MET A 1 5.56 31.73 29.60
CA MET A 1 6.47 30.84 28.83
C MET A 1 5.96 29.40 28.77
N THR A 2 5.31 28.89 29.78
CA THR A 2 4.78 27.51 29.88
C THR A 2 3.60 27.16 28.93
N ARG A 3 2.75 28.11 28.54
CA ARG A 3 1.60 27.88 27.64
C ARG A 3 1.98 27.69 26.16
N TYR A 4 3.13 28.21 25.73
CA TYR A 4 3.59 28.03 24.33
C TYR A 4 4.28 26.69 24.12
N LEU A 5 4.95 26.18 25.13
CA LEU A 5 5.59 24.84 25.07
C LEU A 5 4.56 23.72 25.01
N SER A 6 3.42 23.84 25.72
CA SER A 6 2.36 22.83 25.70
C SER A 6 1.63 22.75 24.35
N ARG A 7 1.42 23.87 23.66
CA ARG A 7 0.81 23.86 22.30
C ARG A 7 1.73 23.26 21.25
N ARG A 8 3.02 23.59 21.26
CA ARG A 8 4.01 23.01 20.34
C ARG A 8 4.14 21.51 20.55
N VAL A 9 4.29 21.07 21.78
CA VAL A 9 4.39 19.63 22.10
C VAL A 9 3.14 18.87 21.67
N LEU A 10 1.93 19.41 21.83
CA LEU A 10 0.70 18.78 21.37
C LEU A 10 0.60 18.71 19.84
N LEU A 11 1.05 19.74 19.12
CA LEU A 11 1.02 19.76 17.66
C LEU A 11 2.12 18.87 17.04
N GLU A 12 3.29 18.80 17.68
CA GLU A 12 4.42 17.99 17.22
C GLU A 12 4.30 16.50 17.62
N SER A 13 3.51 16.18 18.65
CA SER A 13 3.35 14.79 19.16
C SER A 13 2.40 13.90 18.36
N GLY A 14 1.78 14.40 17.29
CA GLY A 14 0.74 13.68 16.57
C GLY A 14 -0.57 13.46 17.37
N ALA A 15 -0.65 13.98 18.61
CA ALA A 15 -1.82 13.82 19.47
C ALA A 15 -3.11 14.36 18.81
N VAL A 16 -3.01 15.45 18.05
CA VAL A 16 -4.14 16.02 17.30
C VAL A 16 -4.63 15.03 16.23
N ALA A 17 -3.70 14.38 15.51
CA ALA A 17 -4.06 13.39 14.50
C ALA A 17 -4.77 12.19 15.14
N TRP A 18 -4.26 11.66 16.23
CA TRP A 18 -4.89 10.57 16.97
C TRP A 18 -6.25 10.95 17.56
N ALA A 19 -6.39 12.18 18.07
CA ALA A 19 -7.68 12.68 18.55
C ALA A 19 -8.71 12.77 17.42
N LEU A 20 -8.32 13.25 16.23
CA LEU A 20 -9.18 13.30 15.06
C LEU A 20 -9.58 11.89 14.60
N VAL A 21 -8.65 10.94 14.56
CA VAL A 21 -8.96 9.54 14.24
C VAL A 21 -9.95 8.95 15.22
N ALA A 22 -9.73 9.13 16.52
CA ALA A 22 -10.64 8.65 17.57
C ALA A 22 -12.05 9.27 17.41
N LEU A 23 -12.12 10.57 17.16
CA LEU A 23 -13.38 11.28 16.95
C LEU A 23 -14.13 10.78 15.73
N LEU A 24 -13.43 10.54 14.61
CA LEU A 24 -14.01 9.98 13.39
C LEU A 24 -14.52 8.55 13.60
N ILE A 25 -13.79 7.72 14.34
CA ILE A 25 -14.23 6.36 14.68
C ILE A 25 -15.51 6.42 15.52
N VAL A 26 -15.54 7.25 16.56
CA VAL A 26 -16.73 7.40 17.42
C VAL A 26 -17.90 7.93 16.60
N TRP A 27 -17.69 8.90 15.74
CA TRP A 27 -18.72 9.43 14.85
C TRP A 27 -19.24 8.36 13.89
N ALA A 28 -18.38 7.64 13.18
CA ALA A 28 -18.78 6.56 12.26
C ALA A 28 -19.54 5.45 13.01
N TYR A 29 -19.09 5.08 14.20
CA TYR A 29 -19.75 4.10 15.07
C TYR A 29 -21.15 4.55 15.48
N SER A 30 -21.40 5.84 15.63
CA SER A 30 -22.70 6.40 16.00
C SER A 30 -23.67 6.54 14.83
N GLN A 31 -23.18 6.62 13.58
CA GLN A 31 -23.99 6.92 12.40
C GLN A 31 -24.48 5.66 11.65
N SER A 32 -23.82 4.52 11.80
CA SER A 32 -24.14 3.34 10.99
C SER A 32 -24.06 2.05 11.80
N ASP A 33 -25.15 1.29 11.76
CA ASP A 33 -25.17 -0.05 12.35
C ASP A 33 -24.26 -1.00 11.56
N ASP A 34 -24.13 -0.80 10.24
CA ASP A 34 -23.23 -1.59 9.40
C ASP A 34 -21.76 -1.40 9.79
N PHE A 35 -21.38 -0.21 10.28
CA PHE A 35 -20.03 0.05 10.76
C PHE A 35 -19.63 -0.85 11.93
N ARG A 36 -20.62 -1.27 12.73
CA ARG A 36 -20.45 -2.11 13.94
C ARG A 36 -20.39 -3.61 13.63
N THR A 37 -20.67 -4.00 12.39
CA THR A 37 -20.71 -5.41 12.02
C THR A 37 -19.35 -6.05 12.01
N GLY A 38 -19.26 -7.34 12.38
CA GLY A 38 -18.02 -8.11 12.30
C GLY A 38 -17.47 -8.19 10.87
N ALA A 39 -18.36 -8.22 9.87
CA ALA A 39 -17.97 -8.20 8.46
C ALA A 39 -17.24 -6.90 8.08
N ASN A 40 -17.77 -5.74 8.49
CA ASN A 40 -17.12 -4.46 8.23
C ASN A 40 -15.78 -4.35 8.98
N LEU A 41 -15.73 -4.79 10.23
CA LEU A 41 -14.49 -4.78 11.01
C LEU A 41 -13.41 -5.67 10.35
N SER A 42 -13.80 -6.84 9.84
CA SER A 42 -12.91 -7.71 9.07
C SER A 42 -12.40 -7.02 7.79
N ASN A 43 -13.29 -6.37 7.03
CA ASN A 43 -12.91 -5.62 5.82
C ASN A 43 -11.95 -4.46 6.13
N LEU A 44 -12.22 -3.69 7.17
CA LEU A 44 -11.34 -2.61 7.61
C LEU A 44 -9.97 -3.15 8.03
N SER A 45 -9.92 -4.25 8.77
CA SER A 45 -8.67 -4.88 9.20
C SER A 45 -7.81 -5.31 8.01
N ARG A 46 -8.42 -5.88 6.97
CA ARG A 46 -7.72 -6.26 5.73
C ARG A 46 -7.15 -5.05 4.99
N GLN A 47 -7.96 -4.00 4.83
CA GLN A 47 -7.50 -2.77 4.20
C GLN A 47 -6.36 -2.12 5.00
N LEU A 48 -6.48 -2.07 6.33
CA LEU A 48 -5.45 -1.54 7.21
C LEU A 48 -4.17 -2.36 7.17
N ALA A 49 -4.24 -3.68 7.01
CA ALA A 49 -3.05 -4.52 6.87
C ALA A 49 -2.25 -4.15 5.61
N VAL A 50 -2.93 -4.00 4.46
CA VAL A 50 -2.28 -3.60 3.20
C VAL A 50 -1.68 -2.19 3.32
N LEU A 51 -2.47 -1.23 3.82
CA LEU A 51 -2.00 0.13 4.03
C LEU A 51 -0.85 0.20 5.03
N GLY A 52 -0.89 -0.62 6.08
CA GLY A 52 0.17 -0.72 7.09
C GLY A 52 1.50 -1.16 6.49
N VAL A 53 1.49 -2.16 5.61
CA VAL A 53 2.71 -2.62 4.91
C VAL A 53 3.27 -1.52 4.01
N ILE A 54 2.41 -0.84 3.24
CA ILE A 54 2.82 0.28 2.37
C ILE A 54 3.36 1.44 3.22
N ALA A 55 2.70 1.76 4.32
CA ALA A 55 3.14 2.82 5.24
C ALA A 55 4.49 2.49 5.89
N ALA A 56 4.71 1.23 6.28
CA ALA A 56 6.00 0.78 6.81
C ALA A 56 7.13 0.89 5.76
N ALA A 57 6.85 0.53 4.51
CA ALA A 57 7.79 0.70 3.41
C ALA A 57 8.11 2.18 3.18
N GLN A 58 7.08 3.04 3.14
CA GLN A 58 7.28 4.49 3.01
C GLN A 58 8.05 5.08 4.20
N PHE A 59 7.81 4.59 5.41
CA PHE A 59 8.54 5.03 6.58
C PHE A 59 10.05 4.78 6.44
N ILE A 60 10.46 3.62 5.93
CA ILE A 60 11.89 3.31 5.67
C ILE A 60 12.48 4.29 4.66
N VAL A 61 11.75 4.64 3.62
CA VAL A 61 12.20 5.62 2.62
C VAL A 61 12.34 7.02 3.23
N VAL A 62 11.37 7.43 4.05
CA VAL A 62 11.37 8.76 4.71
C VAL A 62 12.54 8.90 5.69
N ILE A 63 12.85 7.89 6.49
CA ILE A 63 14.02 7.94 7.39
C ILE A 63 15.36 7.94 6.64
N SER A 64 15.35 7.56 5.37
CA SER A 64 16.48 7.66 4.44
C SER A 64 16.51 8.98 3.67
N GLU A 65 15.77 9.99 4.15
CA GLU A 65 15.65 11.33 3.57
C GLU A 65 15.08 11.35 2.14
N GLY A 66 14.32 10.29 1.76
CA GLY A 66 13.69 10.16 0.45
C GLY A 66 12.16 10.23 0.51
N VAL A 67 11.54 10.26 -0.65
CA VAL A 67 10.10 10.08 -0.85
C VAL A 67 9.92 9.13 -2.03
N ASP A 68 9.13 8.07 -1.86
CA ASP A 68 8.79 7.16 -2.96
C ASP A 68 7.30 7.29 -3.30
N LEU A 69 7.02 7.93 -4.44
CA LEU A 69 5.67 8.09 -4.97
C LEU A 69 5.23 6.89 -5.83
N SER A 70 6.13 5.95 -6.11
CA SER A 70 5.84 4.77 -6.91
C SER A 70 5.26 3.60 -6.10
N LEU A 71 5.33 3.62 -4.76
CA LEU A 71 4.96 2.50 -3.90
C LEU A 71 3.55 1.96 -4.17
N ALA A 72 2.55 2.84 -4.29
CA ALA A 72 1.17 2.41 -4.55
C ALA A 72 1.01 1.80 -5.95
N ALA A 73 1.68 2.37 -6.96
CA ALA A 73 1.70 1.85 -8.33
C ALA A 73 2.41 0.49 -8.39
N ASN A 74 3.55 0.39 -7.69
CA ASN A 74 4.33 -0.84 -7.57
C ASN A 74 3.51 -1.96 -6.91
N ALA A 75 2.86 -1.69 -5.77
CA ALA A 75 2.02 -2.67 -5.08
C ALA A 75 0.88 -3.17 -5.99
N ARG A 76 0.19 -2.25 -6.70
CA ARG A 76 -0.88 -2.60 -7.63
C ARG A 76 -0.38 -3.45 -8.79
N PHE A 77 0.72 -3.05 -9.43
CA PHE A 77 1.27 -3.80 -10.56
C PHE A 77 1.78 -5.17 -10.14
N SER A 78 2.46 -5.28 -9.02
CA SER A 78 2.88 -6.55 -8.43
C SER A 78 1.70 -7.49 -8.17
N ALA A 79 0.58 -6.97 -7.66
CA ALA A 79 -0.64 -7.75 -7.46
C ALA A 79 -1.24 -8.25 -8.80
N ILE A 80 -1.24 -7.42 -9.83
CA ILE A 80 -1.68 -7.80 -11.18
C ILE A 80 -0.82 -8.94 -11.73
N ILE A 81 0.50 -8.82 -11.66
CA ILE A 81 1.41 -9.89 -12.12
C ILE A 81 1.20 -11.18 -11.31
N THR A 82 1.01 -11.06 -9.99
CA THR A 82 0.68 -12.20 -9.14
C THR A 82 -0.58 -12.91 -9.63
N ALA A 83 -1.66 -12.17 -9.89
CA ALA A 83 -2.93 -12.74 -10.36
C ALA A 83 -2.80 -13.37 -11.75
N ILE A 84 -2.06 -12.73 -12.67
CA ILE A 84 -1.79 -13.28 -14.00
C ILE A 84 -1.06 -14.63 -13.92
N VAL A 85 -0.05 -14.72 -13.06
CA VAL A 85 0.74 -15.96 -12.92
C VAL A 85 -0.05 -17.05 -12.23
N MET A 86 -0.85 -16.72 -11.22
CA MET A 86 -1.73 -17.68 -10.54
C MET A 86 -2.81 -18.24 -11.46
N ASP A 87 -3.46 -17.39 -12.23
CA ASP A 87 -4.53 -17.70 -13.18
C ASP A 87 -5.60 -18.66 -12.61
N GLY A 88 -5.95 -18.48 -11.33
CA GLY A 88 -6.93 -19.31 -10.63
C GLY A 88 -6.45 -20.71 -10.22
N ASP A 89 -5.17 -21.03 -10.41
CA ASP A 89 -4.60 -22.35 -10.15
C ASP A 89 -3.83 -22.39 -8.82
N ASN A 90 -4.29 -23.22 -7.89
CA ASN A 90 -3.63 -23.43 -6.60
C ASN A 90 -2.19 -23.96 -6.71
N SER A 91 -1.88 -24.71 -7.76
CA SER A 91 -0.52 -25.22 -8.01
C SER A 91 0.47 -24.09 -8.31
N ARG A 92 -0.03 -22.96 -8.81
CA ARG A 92 0.75 -21.77 -9.16
C ARG A 92 0.77 -20.70 -8.04
N PHE A 93 0.18 -21.00 -6.89
CA PHE A 93 0.10 -20.04 -5.78
C PHE A 93 1.47 -19.47 -5.38
N VAL A 94 2.44 -20.35 -5.09
CA VAL A 94 3.79 -19.93 -4.71
C VAL A 94 4.49 -19.20 -5.86
N LEU A 95 4.32 -19.68 -7.09
CA LEU A 95 4.92 -19.06 -8.27
C LEU A 95 4.38 -17.63 -8.47
N GLY A 96 3.07 -17.42 -8.31
CA GLY A 96 2.46 -16.11 -8.39
C GLY A 96 2.96 -15.15 -7.32
N LEU A 97 3.08 -15.60 -6.07
CA LEU A 97 3.65 -14.78 -4.98
C LEU A 97 5.09 -14.38 -5.28
N VAL A 98 5.91 -15.32 -5.73
CA VAL A 98 7.31 -15.06 -6.09
C VAL A 98 7.39 -14.07 -7.26
N ALA A 99 6.54 -14.22 -8.28
CA ALA A 99 6.49 -13.29 -9.41
C ALA A 99 6.13 -11.86 -8.97
N GLY A 100 5.16 -11.70 -8.08
CA GLY A 100 4.80 -10.40 -7.51
C GLY A 100 5.93 -9.78 -6.71
N LEU A 101 6.60 -10.55 -5.86
CA LEU A 101 7.75 -10.10 -5.08
C LEU A 101 8.92 -9.66 -5.98
N ILE A 102 9.24 -10.45 -7.02
CA ILE A 102 10.28 -10.09 -7.99
C ILE A 102 9.91 -8.81 -8.73
N THR A 103 8.65 -8.65 -9.14
CA THR A 103 8.17 -7.43 -9.79
C THR A 103 8.40 -6.21 -8.90
N GLY A 104 7.99 -6.30 -7.65
CA GLY A 104 8.20 -5.23 -6.68
C GLY A 104 9.67 -4.89 -6.45
N LEU A 105 10.50 -5.91 -6.33
CA LEU A 105 11.95 -5.78 -6.16
C LEU A 105 12.60 -5.12 -7.37
N VAL A 106 12.23 -5.51 -8.59
CA VAL A 106 12.78 -4.94 -9.84
C VAL A 106 12.45 -3.45 -9.95
N ILE A 107 11.19 -3.07 -9.69
CA ILE A 107 10.79 -1.66 -9.72
C ILE A 107 11.53 -0.86 -8.64
N GLY A 108 11.64 -1.39 -7.43
CA GLY A 108 12.42 -0.78 -6.36
C GLY A 108 13.90 -0.64 -6.70
N ALA A 109 14.52 -1.66 -7.32
CA ALA A 109 15.91 -1.61 -7.76
C ALA A 109 16.14 -0.57 -8.86
N ILE A 110 15.19 -0.40 -9.79
CA ILE A 110 15.22 0.64 -10.81
C ILE A 110 15.21 2.02 -10.15
N ASN A 111 14.29 2.26 -9.20
CA ASN A 111 14.26 3.52 -8.46
C ASN A 111 15.57 3.78 -7.70
N ALA A 112 16.06 2.77 -7.00
CA ALA A 112 17.33 2.88 -6.28
C ALA A 112 18.49 3.21 -7.22
N PHE A 113 18.57 2.59 -8.39
CA PHE A 113 19.58 2.88 -9.39
C PHE A 113 19.48 4.32 -9.91
N ILE A 114 18.28 4.78 -10.26
CA ILE A 114 18.06 6.14 -10.76
C ILE A 114 18.48 7.19 -9.71
N VAL A 115 18.06 6.98 -8.46
CA VAL A 115 18.36 7.92 -7.38
C VAL A 115 19.84 7.90 -7.01
N THR A 116 20.43 6.71 -6.80
CA THR A 116 21.79 6.62 -6.24
C THR A 116 22.89 6.75 -7.28
N ARG A 117 22.69 6.21 -8.50
CA ARG A 117 23.71 6.21 -9.55
C ARG A 117 23.57 7.37 -10.53
N LEU A 118 22.34 7.67 -10.94
CA LEU A 118 22.09 8.80 -11.83
C LEU A 118 21.90 10.12 -11.06
N ARG A 119 21.83 10.06 -9.71
CA ARG A 119 21.68 11.22 -8.82
C ARG A 119 20.45 12.07 -9.14
N VAL A 120 19.39 11.42 -9.60
CA VAL A 120 18.09 12.07 -9.80
C VAL A 120 17.40 12.21 -8.45
N GLU A 121 16.76 13.35 -8.22
CA GLU A 121 15.97 13.61 -7.02
C GLU A 121 14.95 12.48 -6.79
N PRO A 122 14.85 11.88 -5.57
CA PRO A 122 13.93 10.77 -5.30
C PRO A 122 12.49 11.04 -5.70
N PHE A 123 12.00 12.24 -5.44
CA PHE A 123 10.66 12.67 -5.81
C PHE A 123 10.42 12.58 -7.33
N ILE A 124 11.37 13.09 -8.14
CA ILE A 124 11.25 13.10 -9.61
C ILE A 124 11.35 11.69 -10.17
N ALA A 125 12.31 10.92 -9.68
CA ALA A 125 12.54 9.54 -10.11
C ALA A 125 11.30 8.67 -9.86
N THR A 126 10.78 8.70 -8.63
CA THR A 126 9.67 7.84 -8.22
C THR A 126 8.32 8.30 -8.78
N LEU A 127 8.14 9.60 -9.03
CA LEU A 127 6.97 10.10 -9.76
C LEU A 127 6.96 9.57 -11.21
N GLY A 128 8.10 9.64 -11.91
CA GLY A 128 8.24 9.12 -13.28
C GLY A 128 8.02 7.62 -13.37
N THR A 129 8.69 6.85 -12.51
CA THR A 129 8.50 5.38 -12.47
C THR A 129 7.10 4.99 -12.04
N GLY A 130 6.49 5.70 -11.09
CA GLY A 130 5.10 5.50 -10.67
C GLY A 130 4.11 5.71 -11.81
N ALA A 131 4.31 6.74 -12.63
CA ALA A 131 3.48 6.99 -13.82
C ALA A 131 3.64 5.86 -14.86
N LEU A 132 4.87 5.43 -15.15
CA LEU A 132 5.15 4.32 -16.07
C LEU A 132 4.52 3.01 -15.57
N VAL A 133 4.71 2.67 -14.30
CA VAL A 133 4.16 1.45 -13.69
C VAL A 133 2.63 1.49 -13.69
N THR A 134 2.03 2.66 -13.45
CA THR A 134 0.57 2.83 -13.55
C THR A 134 0.09 2.60 -14.98
N GLY A 135 0.80 3.12 -15.98
CA GLY A 135 0.49 2.86 -17.39
C GLY A 135 0.57 1.37 -17.75
N LEU A 136 1.63 0.68 -17.28
CA LEU A 136 1.75 -0.76 -17.44
C LEU A 136 0.62 -1.52 -16.73
N ALA A 137 0.29 -1.13 -15.51
CA ALA A 137 -0.82 -1.74 -14.76
C ALA A 137 -2.15 -1.62 -15.53
N LEU A 138 -2.45 -0.45 -16.09
CA LEU A 138 -3.63 -0.23 -16.91
C LEU A 138 -3.61 -1.04 -18.20
N TYR A 139 -2.46 -1.15 -18.86
CA TYR A 139 -2.31 -1.96 -20.06
C TYR A 139 -2.60 -3.44 -19.79
N PHE A 140 -2.03 -4.00 -18.74
CA PHE A 140 -2.25 -5.39 -18.35
C PHE A 140 -3.65 -5.64 -17.77
N ALA A 141 -4.28 -4.64 -17.13
CA ALA A 141 -5.62 -4.73 -16.57
C ALA A 141 -6.73 -4.29 -17.55
N SER A 142 -6.42 -3.96 -18.80
CA SER A 142 -7.39 -3.55 -19.82
C SER A 142 -8.39 -4.65 -20.20
N THR A 143 -8.04 -5.90 -19.94
CA THR A 143 -8.91 -7.07 -20.04
C THR A 143 -8.92 -7.80 -18.69
N PRO A 144 -9.99 -8.54 -18.34
CA PRO A 144 -10.00 -9.38 -17.14
C PRO A 144 -8.97 -10.51 -17.30
N ILE A 145 -7.72 -10.25 -16.96
CA ILE A 145 -6.60 -11.20 -17.08
C ILE A 145 -6.15 -11.59 -15.67
N GLY A 146 -6.07 -12.88 -15.46
CA GLY A 146 -5.60 -13.46 -14.21
C GLY A 146 -6.68 -13.52 -13.13
N ARG A 147 -6.60 -14.54 -12.33
CA ARG A 147 -7.46 -14.77 -11.16
C ARG A 147 -6.56 -15.10 -9.98
N SER A 148 -6.95 -14.66 -8.78
CA SER A 148 -6.36 -15.18 -7.56
C SER A 148 -6.60 -16.70 -7.48
N SER A 149 -5.70 -17.40 -6.80
CA SER A 149 -5.95 -18.82 -6.53
C SER A 149 -7.03 -18.95 -5.47
N PRO A 150 -7.86 -20.02 -5.51
CA PRO A 150 -8.85 -20.28 -4.46
C PRO A 150 -8.26 -20.31 -3.04
N LEU A 151 -7.01 -20.75 -2.88
CA LEU A 151 -6.30 -20.68 -1.58
C LEU A 151 -6.14 -19.24 -1.08
N LEU A 152 -5.87 -18.29 -1.98
CA LEU A 152 -5.76 -16.89 -1.61
C LEU A 152 -7.13 -16.32 -1.24
N ASP A 153 -8.16 -16.69 -1.99
CA ASP A 153 -9.53 -16.23 -1.75
C ASP A 153 -10.06 -16.75 -0.41
N GLU A 154 -9.78 -18.01 -0.06
CA GLU A 154 -10.10 -18.61 1.22
C GLU A 154 -9.36 -17.90 2.37
N PHE A 155 -8.07 -17.63 2.21
CA PHE A 155 -7.26 -16.91 3.21
C PHE A 155 -7.78 -15.49 3.47
N TYR A 156 -8.20 -14.80 2.42
CA TYR A 156 -8.78 -13.46 2.54
C TYR A 156 -10.28 -13.46 2.82
N GLY A 157 -10.95 -14.62 2.78
CA GLY A 157 -12.38 -14.77 3.04
C GLY A 157 -13.25 -14.05 2.00
N PHE A 158 -12.90 -14.15 0.74
CA PHE A 158 -13.69 -13.72 -0.41
C PHE A 158 -14.69 -14.79 -0.88
N SER A 159 -14.95 -15.81 -0.05
CA SER A 159 -15.93 -16.87 -0.31
C SER A 159 -17.34 -16.42 -0.01
#